data_bb016733f338a21ca8e6c6d65eafe506
#
_entry.id   bb016733f338a21ca8e6c6d65eafe506
#
_cell.length_a   1.000
_cell.length_b   1.000
_cell.length_c   1.000
_cell.angle_alpha   90.00
_cell.angle_beta   90.00
_cell.angle_gamma   90.00
#
_symmetry.space_group_name_H-M   'P 1'
#
loop_
_entity.id
_entity.type
_entity.pdbx_description
1 polymer ?
#
loop_
_entity_poly.entity_id
_entity_poly.type
_entity_poly.pdbx_seq_one_letter_code
_entity_poly.pdbx_strand_id
1 'polypeptide(L)' 'MTDQKELIKVCEECEKKENSVFQNLIMHGYKICDSCKISKTIFPV' A
#
# COMPACT_ATOMS: atom_id res chain seq x y z
N MET A 1 -20.12 7.99 2.25
CA MET A 1 -19.09 8.85 1.70
C MET A 1 -17.73 8.43 2.20
N THR A 2 -16.78 8.25 1.32
CA THR A 2 -15.49 7.69 1.67
C THR A 2 -14.50 8.76 2.08
N ASP A 3 -13.86 8.56 3.22
CA ASP A 3 -12.83 9.47 3.68
C ASP A 3 -11.58 9.30 2.84
N GLN A 4 -10.92 10.43 2.55
CA GLN A 4 -9.66 10.37 1.82
C GLN A 4 -8.61 9.58 2.59
N LYS A 5 -8.69 9.62 3.92
CA LYS A 5 -7.76 8.88 4.75
C LYS A 5 -7.92 7.37 4.55
N GLU A 6 -9.15 6.93 4.35
CA GLU A 6 -9.38 5.51 4.11
C GLU A 6 -8.91 5.11 2.73
N LEU A 7 -9.04 6.02 1.77
CA LEU A 7 -8.60 5.73 0.41
C LEU A 7 -7.08 5.56 0.34
N ILE A 8 -6.34 6.34 1.10
CA ILE A 8 -4.89 6.25 1.07
C ILE A 8 -4.37 5.07 1.87
N LYS A 9 -5.26 4.38 2.59
CA LYS A 9 -4.89 3.18 3.33
C LYS A 9 -5.26 1.92 2.59
N VAL A 10 -5.80 2.06 1.39
CA VAL A 10 -6.22 0.92 0.59
C VAL A 10 -5.13 0.62 -0.45
N CYS A 11 -4.64 -0.60 -0.41
CA CYS A 11 -3.63 -1.03 -1.36
C CYS A 11 -4.23 -1.05 -2.77
N GLU A 12 -3.51 -0.49 -3.72
CA GLU A 12 -4.03 -0.45 -5.09
C GLU A 12 -3.69 -1.72 -5.85
N GLU A 13 -2.98 -2.65 -5.21
CA GLU A 13 -2.66 -3.94 -5.81
C GLU A 13 -3.67 -5.00 -5.38
N CYS A 14 -3.81 -5.19 -4.07
CA CYS A 14 -4.72 -6.19 -3.55
C CYS A 14 -6.00 -5.57 -3.02
N GLU A 15 -6.07 -4.24 -2.97
CA GLU A 15 -7.25 -3.50 -2.52
C GLU A 15 -7.63 -3.84 -1.10
N LYS A 16 -6.64 -4.10 -0.27
CA LYS A 16 -6.86 -4.37 1.14
C LYS A 16 -6.55 -3.14 1.97
N LYS A 17 -7.36 -2.94 3.00
CA LYS A 17 -7.19 -1.79 3.88
C LYS A 17 -6.15 -2.12 4.93
N GLU A 18 -5.00 -1.49 4.84
CA GLU A 18 -3.91 -1.73 5.77
C GLU A 18 -3.28 -0.41 6.18
N ASN A 19 -2.84 -0.36 7.44
CA ASN A 19 -2.14 0.83 7.92
C ASN A 19 -0.80 0.99 7.23
N SER A 20 -0.17 -0.09 6.86
CA SER A 20 1.12 -0.05 6.19
C SER A 20 1.02 0.62 4.82
N VAL A 21 -0.15 0.59 4.20
CA VAL A 21 -0.35 1.27 2.92
C VAL A 21 -0.09 2.76 3.08
N PHE A 22 -0.63 3.33 4.14
CA PHE A 22 -0.45 4.75 4.39
C PHE A 22 1.01 5.08 4.64
N GLN A 23 1.68 4.26 5.44
CA GLN A 23 3.09 4.48 5.71
C GLN A 23 3.93 4.32 4.47
N ASN A 24 3.64 3.32 3.67
CA ASN A 24 4.39 3.12 2.43
C ASN A 24 4.17 4.26 1.46
N LEU A 25 2.99 4.83 1.47
CA LEU A 25 2.68 5.96 0.61
C LEU A 25 3.51 7.18 1.00
N ILE A 26 3.67 7.41 2.30
CA ILE A 26 4.43 8.56 2.80
C ILE A 26 5.92 8.32 2.63
N MET A 27 6.39 7.14 2.96
CA MET A 27 7.81 6.86 3.00
C MET A 27 8.36 6.51 1.63
N HIS A 28 7.60 5.82 0.82
CA HIS A 28 8.07 5.34 -0.48
C HIS A 28 7.28 5.90 -1.65
N GLY A 29 6.15 6.53 -1.40
CA GLY A 29 5.33 7.06 -2.46
C GLY A 29 4.49 6.01 -3.15
N TYR A 30 4.36 4.83 -2.57
CA TYR A 30 3.58 3.75 -3.14
C TYR A 30 2.39 3.44 -2.25
N LYS A 31 1.21 3.39 -2.84
CA LYS A 31 0.00 3.08 -2.10
C LYS A 31 -0.24 1.57 -2.13
N ILE A 32 0.63 0.84 -1.47
CA ILE A 32 0.57 -0.61 -1.42
C ILE A 32 0.86 -1.09 -0.01
N CYS A 33 0.34 -2.27 0.33
CA CYS A 33 0.57 -2.84 1.64
C CYS A 33 1.97 -3.49 1.69
N ASP A 34 2.37 -3.87 2.90
CA ASP A 34 3.71 -4.45 3.07
C ASP A 34 3.87 -5.71 2.24
N SER A 35 2.83 -6.52 2.17
CA SER A 35 2.90 -7.76 1.40
C SER A 35 3.16 -7.46 -0.07
N CYS A 36 2.42 -6.53 -0.63
CA CYS A 36 2.62 -6.16 -2.02
C CYS A 36 3.94 -5.45 -2.22
N LYS A 37 4.35 -4.66 -1.24
CA LYS A 37 5.61 -3.95 -1.33
C LYS A 37 6.77 -4.94 -1.38
N ILE A 38 6.73 -5.94 -0.52
CA ILE A 38 7.77 -6.96 -0.50
C ILE A 38 7.79 -7.71 -1.83
N SER A 39 6.60 -8.01 -2.34
CA SER A 39 6.49 -8.72 -3.60
C SER A 39 7.07 -7.92 -4.75
N LYS A 40 6.96 -6.61 -4.67
CA LYS A 40 7.47 -5.75 -5.73
C LYS A 40 8.97 -5.52 -5.61
N THR A 41 9.48 -5.53 -4.38
CA THR A 41 10.91 -5.26 -4.17
C THR A 41 11.75 -6.52 -4.26
N ILE A 42 11.15 -7.68 -4.07
CA ILE A 42 11.87 -8.94 -4.20
C ILE A 42 11.70 -9.45 -5.62
N PHE A 43 12.79 -9.51 -6.33
CA PHE A 43 12.76 -10.00 -7.69
C PHE A 43 13.20 -11.45 -7.72
N PRO A 44 12.33 -12.33 -8.16
CA PRO A 44 12.65 -13.75 -8.28
C PRO A 44 13.51 -13.99 -9.50
N VAL A 45 14.70 -13.56 -9.41
CA VAL A 45 15.59 -13.67 -10.56
C VAL A 45 16.18 -15.06 -10.66
#